data_15b789c8f665fa0e5772d6a8857185a9
#
_entry.id   15b789c8f665fa0e5772d6a8857185a9
#
_cell.length_a   1.000
_cell.length_b   1.000
_cell.length_c   1.000
_cell.angle_alpha   90.00
_cell.angle_beta   90.00
_cell.angle_gamma   90.00
#
_symmetry.space_group_name_H-M   'P 1'
#
loop_
_entity.id
_entity.type
_entity.pdbx_description
1 polymer ?
#
loop_
_entity_poly.entity_id
_entity_poly.type
_entity_poly.pdbx_seq_one_letter_code
_entity_poly.pdbx_strand_id
1 'polypeptide(L)'
;MVSFTITEKGYSVSPADLERGAEPQLIMGKVTALLYERYQAGAMPITVQSMDNCSHNGDKVRAAAMAYAEAWVKAGLVPQGFLDYLKDESKVSFPWSMIDKITPRPDAKVQKMLEEDGFEDNYTIITDRHTYTAPFVNAEETEYLVIEDQYTNGRPPLEQGGVLYADRETVDKVEKMKVCTCLNPLHTAMSIYGCLLDYTLISAEMKDEDLCGLITKMGYIEAMPVVVDPGVLKPADFIGAVLNKRLPNPFMPDAPQRIATDTSQKLSIRFGETIKEYAARPELQVSDLK
;
A
#
# COMPACT_ATOMS: atom_id res chain seq x y z
N MET A 1 -19.52 -2.39 6.80
CA MET A 1 -18.27 -2.12 6.12
C MET A 1 -18.12 -3.08 4.94
N VAL A 2 -17.57 -2.63 3.83
CA VAL A 2 -17.05 -3.45 2.73
C VAL A 2 -15.57 -3.16 2.59
N SER A 3 -14.74 -4.18 2.38
CA SER A 3 -13.31 -4.03 2.16
C SER A 3 -12.87 -4.84 0.94
N PHE A 4 -11.83 -4.37 0.26
CA PHE A 4 -11.29 -5.04 -0.92
C PHE A 4 -9.80 -4.71 -1.13
N THR A 5 -9.14 -5.61 -1.86
CA THR A 5 -7.79 -5.43 -2.38
C THR A 5 -7.85 -5.72 -3.89
N ILE A 6 -7.63 -4.70 -4.70
CA ILE A 6 -7.83 -4.76 -6.16
C ILE A 6 -6.62 -4.28 -6.96
N THR A 7 -5.55 -3.95 -6.28
CA THR A 7 -4.33 -3.29 -6.78
C THR A 7 -4.59 -1.91 -7.38
N GLU A 8 -3.54 -1.11 -7.60
CA GLU A 8 -3.67 0.28 -8.05
C GLU A 8 -4.44 0.41 -9.38
N LYS A 9 -4.30 -0.56 -10.28
CA LYS A 9 -5.03 -0.57 -11.56
C LYS A 9 -6.55 -0.74 -11.41
N GLY A 10 -6.99 -1.32 -10.30
CA GLY A 10 -8.41 -1.54 -10.02
C GLY A 10 -9.21 -0.25 -9.79
N TYR A 11 -8.54 0.86 -9.47
CA TYR A 11 -9.18 2.17 -9.27
C TYR A 11 -9.41 2.94 -10.58
N SER A 12 -9.06 2.35 -11.72
CA SER A 12 -9.23 2.99 -13.02
C SER A 12 -10.71 3.19 -13.36
N VAL A 13 -10.98 4.32 -14.01
CA VAL A 13 -12.28 4.68 -14.57
C VAL A 13 -12.10 4.88 -16.06
N SER A 14 -12.98 4.33 -16.90
CA SER A 14 -12.93 4.56 -18.32
C SER A 14 -14.22 5.25 -18.84
N PRO A 15 -14.13 6.16 -19.83
CA PRO A 15 -15.31 6.79 -20.40
C PRO A 15 -16.35 5.77 -20.91
N ALA A 16 -15.90 4.70 -21.57
CA ALA A 16 -16.77 3.65 -22.09
C ALA A 16 -17.53 2.91 -20.96
N ASP A 17 -16.94 2.80 -19.79
CA ASP A 17 -17.58 2.13 -18.64
C ASP A 17 -18.55 3.07 -17.92
N LEU A 18 -18.25 4.37 -17.88
CA LEU A 18 -19.15 5.39 -17.35
C LEU A 18 -20.47 5.47 -18.13
N GLU A 19 -20.42 5.26 -19.47
CA GLU A 19 -21.58 5.31 -20.36
C GLU A 19 -22.48 4.07 -20.27
N ARG A 20 -21.99 2.94 -19.71
CA ARG A 20 -22.75 1.69 -19.60
C ARG A 20 -23.90 1.73 -18.59
N GLY A 21 -23.92 2.71 -17.70
CA GLY A 21 -24.97 2.83 -16.68
C GLY A 21 -24.93 1.68 -15.66
N ALA A 22 -26.03 0.95 -15.53
CA ALA A 22 -26.22 -0.05 -14.48
C ALA A 22 -25.37 -1.33 -14.62
N GLU A 23 -24.68 -1.52 -15.74
CA GLU A 23 -23.87 -2.74 -15.99
C GLU A 23 -22.39 -2.39 -16.24
N PRO A 24 -21.70 -1.77 -15.28
CA PRO A 24 -20.27 -1.46 -15.43
C PRO A 24 -19.42 -2.74 -15.43
N GLN A 25 -18.33 -2.71 -16.18
CA GLN A 25 -17.39 -3.83 -16.28
C GLN A 25 -16.25 -3.72 -15.29
N LEU A 26 -15.80 -2.49 -15.02
CA LEU A 26 -14.71 -2.21 -14.08
C LEU A 26 -15.18 -2.35 -12.64
N ILE A 27 -14.25 -2.76 -11.77
CA ILE A 27 -14.57 -3.05 -10.37
C ILE A 27 -15.13 -1.84 -9.62
N MET A 28 -14.61 -0.63 -9.87
CA MET A 28 -15.11 0.58 -9.21
C MET A 28 -16.53 0.95 -9.66
N GLY A 29 -16.86 0.69 -10.93
CA GLY A 29 -18.23 0.82 -11.42
C GLY A 29 -19.18 -0.15 -10.71
N LYS A 30 -18.76 -1.42 -10.55
CA LYS A 30 -19.54 -2.43 -9.81
C LYS A 30 -19.74 -2.07 -8.34
N VAL A 31 -18.70 -1.57 -7.68
CA VAL A 31 -18.80 -1.05 -6.30
C VAL A 31 -19.80 0.10 -6.23
N THR A 32 -19.74 1.04 -7.19
CA THR A 32 -20.67 2.17 -7.24
C THR A 32 -22.11 1.73 -7.51
N ALA A 33 -22.33 0.72 -8.36
CA ALA A 33 -23.65 0.14 -8.59
C ALA A 33 -24.22 -0.50 -7.29
N LEU A 34 -23.39 -1.23 -6.54
CA LEU A 34 -23.82 -1.78 -5.24
C LEU A 34 -24.13 -0.69 -4.21
N LEU A 35 -23.41 0.43 -4.23
CA LEU A 35 -23.73 1.59 -3.40
C LEU A 35 -25.04 2.25 -3.82
N TYR A 36 -25.37 2.25 -5.12
CA TYR A 36 -26.66 2.73 -5.60
C TYR A 36 -27.82 1.84 -5.16
N GLU A 37 -27.69 0.52 -5.26
CA GLU A 37 -28.66 -0.42 -4.71
C GLU A 37 -28.90 -0.20 -3.21
N ARG A 38 -27.80 0.03 -2.47
CA ARG A 38 -27.90 0.36 -1.04
C ARG A 38 -28.61 1.68 -0.78
N TYR A 39 -28.37 2.70 -1.62
CA TYR A 39 -29.11 3.97 -1.55
C TYR A 39 -30.61 3.76 -1.75
N GLN A 40 -31.00 3.00 -2.78
CA GLN A 40 -32.41 2.68 -3.05
C GLN A 40 -33.07 1.88 -1.89
N ALA A 41 -32.32 1.03 -1.24
CA ALA A 41 -32.77 0.25 -0.08
C ALA A 41 -32.89 1.06 1.22
N GLY A 42 -32.76 2.39 1.16
CA GLY A 42 -32.97 3.29 2.32
C GLY A 42 -31.73 4.09 2.74
N ALA A 43 -30.72 4.18 1.90
CA ALA A 43 -29.51 5.00 2.12
C ALA A 43 -28.80 4.74 3.45
N MET A 44 -28.74 3.48 3.85
CA MET A 44 -28.12 3.06 5.11
C MET A 44 -26.60 3.34 5.09
N PRO A 45 -26.03 3.83 6.21
CA PRO A 45 -24.60 4.14 6.27
C PRO A 45 -23.70 2.95 5.96
N ILE A 46 -22.56 3.22 5.31
CA ILE A 46 -21.56 2.21 4.97
C ILE A 46 -20.16 2.82 4.91
N THR A 47 -19.16 2.05 5.33
CA THR A 47 -17.75 2.34 5.13
C THR A 47 -17.19 1.50 3.99
N VAL A 48 -16.52 2.13 3.03
CA VAL A 48 -15.86 1.49 1.88
C VAL A 48 -14.36 1.57 2.07
N GLN A 49 -13.76 0.46 2.48
CA GLN A 49 -12.37 0.38 2.92
C GLN A 49 -11.49 -0.24 1.84
N SER A 50 -10.57 0.55 1.31
CA SER A 50 -9.46 -0.01 0.53
C SER A 50 -8.43 -0.65 1.45
N MET A 51 -7.91 -1.81 1.03
CA MET A 51 -6.81 -2.52 1.66
C MET A 51 -5.61 -2.66 0.71
N ASP A 52 -5.49 -1.75 -0.25
CA ASP A 52 -4.39 -1.72 -1.21
C ASP A 52 -3.23 -0.84 -0.72
N ASN A 53 -2.01 -1.31 -0.94
CA ASN A 53 -0.80 -0.54 -0.63
C ASN A 53 -0.54 0.51 -1.72
N CYS A 54 -1.37 1.54 -1.73
CA CYS A 54 -1.18 2.72 -2.57
C CYS A 54 -1.56 3.99 -1.81
N SER A 55 -0.86 5.06 -2.12
CA SER A 55 -1.00 6.35 -1.45
C SER A 55 -2.43 6.87 -1.51
N HIS A 56 -2.94 7.33 -0.35
CA HIS A 56 -4.27 7.90 -0.20
C HIS A 56 -5.37 7.02 -0.83
N ASN A 57 -5.32 5.73 -0.57
CA ASN A 57 -6.16 4.74 -1.20
C ASN A 57 -7.67 5.01 -1.06
N GLY A 58 -8.13 5.52 0.09
CA GLY A 58 -9.52 5.90 0.30
C GLY A 58 -9.98 7.03 -0.64
N ASP A 59 -9.12 8.01 -0.93
CA ASP A 59 -9.43 9.07 -1.89
C ASP A 59 -9.55 8.53 -3.33
N LYS A 60 -8.74 7.53 -3.70
CA LYS A 60 -8.87 6.86 -5.01
C LYS A 60 -10.22 6.15 -5.15
N VAL A 61 -10.67 5.47 -4.10
CA VAL A 61 -12.01 4.86 -4.07
C VAL A 61 -13.10 5.91 -4.20
N ARG A 62 -13.02 6.96 -3.38
CA ARG A 62 -13.98 8.07 -3.39
C ARG A 62 -14.04 8.73 -4.77
N ALA A 63 -12.89 9.10 -5.32
CA ALA A 63 -12.82 9.75 -6.64
C ALA A 63 -13.44 8.90 -7.75
N ALA A 64 -13.16 7.60 -7.76
CA ALA A 64 -13.74 6.69 -8.74
C ALA A 64 -15.26 6.57 -8.57
N ALA A 65 -15.75 6.33 -7.35
CA ALA A 65 -17.20 6.24 -7.08
C ALA A 65 -17.94 7.54 -7.44
N MET A 66 -17.33 8.69 -7.13
CA MET A 66 -17.89 10.00 -7.49
C MET A 66 -17.97 10.18 -9.01
N ALA A 67 -16.91 9.80 -9.75
CA ALA A 67 -16.90 9.91 -11.22
C ALA A 67 -18.03 9.09 -11.87
N TYR A 68 -18.28 7.87 -11.38
CA TYR A 68 -19.42 7.06 -11.85
C TYR A 68 -20.77 7.72 -11.49
N ALA A 69 -20.94 8.13 -10.23
CA ALA A 69 -22.20 8.74 -9.79
C ALA A 69 -22.52 10.03 -10.55
N GLU A 70 -21.53 10.91 -10.76
CA GLU A 70 -21.68 12.16 -11.52
C GLU A 70 -22.05 11.88 -12.98
N ALA A 71 -21.39 10.92 -13.63
CA ALA A 71 -21.72 10.52 -14.99
C ALA A 71 -23.14 9.95 -15.10
N TRP A 72 -23.55 9.12 -14.16
CA TRP A 72 -24.89 8.51 -14.15
C TRP A 72 -26.00 9.52 -13.82
N VAL A 73 -25.75 10.50 -12.93
CA VAL A 73 -26.69 11.62 -12.71
C VAL A 73 -26.84 12.45 -13.97
N LYS A 74 -25.72 12.82 -14.62
CA LYS A 74 -25.73 13.58 -15.88
C LYS A 74 -26.49 12.85 -17.00
N ALA A 75 -26.39 11.54 -17.06
CA ALA A 75 -27.12 10.70 -18.03
C ALA A 75 -28.58 10.43 -17.62
N GLY A 76 -29.04 10.90 -16.45
CA GLY A 76 -30.41 10.66 -15.95
C GLY A 76 -30.66 9.21 -15.51
N LEU A 77 -29.60 8.43 -15.28
CA LEU A 77 -29.68 7.02 -14.86
C LEU A 77 -29.94 6.86 -13.37
N VAL A 78 -29.44 7.81 -12.57
CA VAL A 78 -29.61 7.83 -11.12
C VAL A 78 -30.02 9.25 -10.67
N PRO A 79 -30.76 9.39 -9.54
CA PRO A 79 -31.14 10.71 -9.03
C PRO A 79 -29.95 11.44 -8.37
N GLN A 80 -30.04 12.77 -8.32
CA GLN A 80 -29.04 13.62 -7.63
C GLN A 80 -28.84 13.20 -6.16
N GLY A 81 -29.87 12.75 -5.48
CA GLY A 81 -29.81 12.29 -4.09
C GLY A 81 -28.81 11.14 -3.87
N PHE A 82 -28.54 10.32 -4.88
CA PHE A 82 -27.50 9.31 -4.78
C PHE A 82 -26.10 9.92 -4.71
N LEU A 83 -25.82 10.94 -5.52
CA LEU A 83 -24.56 11.67 -5.44
C LEU A 83 -24.41 12.39 -4.09
N ASP A 84 -25.50 12.96 -3.58
CA ASP A 84 -25.51 13.60 -2.26
C ASP A 84 -25.27 12.60 -1.14
N TYR A 85 -25.82 11.38 -1.25
CA TYR A 85 -25.55 10.27 -0.34
C TYR A 85 -24.07 9.89 -0.30
N LEU A 86 -23.39 9.82 -1.45
CA LEU A 86 -21.96 9.52 -1.53
C LEU A 86 -21.08 10.66 -0.98
N LYS A 87 -21.56 11.90 -1.05
CA LYS A 87 -20.87 13.09 -0.52
C LYS A 87 -20.98 13.24 0.99
N ASP A 88 -22.05 12.70 1.56
CA ASP A 88 -22.32 12.78 2.99
C ASP A 88 -21.44 11.79 3.77
N GLU A 89 -20.38 12.29 4.38
CA GLU A 89 -19.43 11.49 5.15
C GLU A 89 -20.06 10.79 6.37
N SER A 90 -21.25 11.23 6.82
CA SER A 90 -22.02 10.52 7.83
C SER A 90 -22.75 9.28 7.28
N LYS A 91 -22.85 9.17 5.98
CA LYS A 91 -23.52 8.08 5.25
C LYS A 91 -22.50 7.15 4.59
N VAL A 92 -21.56 7.70 3.82
CA VAL A 92 -20.53 6.90 3.13
C VAL A 92 -19.16 7.44 3.48
N SER A 93 -18.35 6.63 4.13
CA SER A 93 -16.97 6.97 4.45
C SER A 93 -15.99 6.17 3.61
N PHE A 94 -14.86 6.79 3.29
CA PHE A 94 -13.77 6.22 2.51
C PHE A 94 -12.44 6.41 3.28
N PRO A 95 -12.27 5.68 4.40
CA PRO A 95 -11.08 5.84 5.22
C PRO A 95 -9.82 5.44 4.48
N TRP A 96 -8.72 6.12 4.82
CA TRP A 96 -7.40 5.74 4.34
C TRP A 96 -6.88 4.54 5.12
N SER A 97 -6.02 3.76 4.49
CA SER A 97 -5.21 2.77 5.19
C SER A 97 -3.77 2.78 4.70
N MET A 98 -2.84 2.67 5.63
CA MET A 98 -1.45 2.36 5.35
C MET A 98 -1.22 0.89 5.65
N ILE A 99 -0.82 0.15 4.63
CA ILE A 99 -0.56 -1.29 4.70
C ILE A 99 0.91 -1.52 4.38
N ASP A 100 1.55 -2.34 5.17
CA ASP A 100 2.92 -2.72 4.91
C ASP A 100 3.17 -4.17 5.35
N LYS A 101 3.00 -5.08 4.41
CA LYS A 101 3.38 -6.48 4.51
C LYS A 101 3.74 -7.00 3.14
N ILE A 102 4.93 -7.58 3.00
CA ILE A 102 5.37 -8.17 1.74
C ILE A 102 4.84 -9.60 1.67
N THR A 103 4.14 -9.90 0.58
CA THR A 103 3.55 -11.21 0.28
C THR A 103 3.95 -11.62 -1.13
N PRO A 104 5.17 -12.13 -1.35
CA PRO A 104 5.61 -12.56 -2.66
C PRO A 104 4.85 -13.83 -3.11
N ARG A 105 5.09 -14.18 -4.36
CA ARG A 105 4.61 -15.48 -4.88
C ARG A 105 5.18 -16.62 -4.04
N PRO A 106 4.43 -17.74 -3.91
CA PRO A 106 4.92 -18.92 -3.22
C PRO A 106 6.31 -19.33 -3.70
N ASP A 107 7.22 -19.49 -2.75
CA ASP A 107 8.60 -19.92 -3.02
C ASP A 107 8.70 -21.44 -2.97
N ALA A 108 9.42 -22.04 -3.93
CA ALA A 108 9.56 -23.50 -4.03
C ALA A 108 10.29 -24.13 -2.83
N LYS A 109 11.19 -23.39 -2.16
CA LYS A 109 11.86 -23.88 -0.96
C LYS A 109 10.90 -23.91 0.21
N VAL A 110 10.05 -22.88 0.34
CA VAL A 110 9.01 -22.83 1.39
C VAL A 110 7.99 -23.95 1.14
N GLN A 111 7.58 -24.15 -0.11
CA GLN A 111 6.71 -25.26 -0.47
C GLN A 111 7.28 -26.61 0.02
N LYS A 112 8.56 -26.86 -0.28
CA LYS A 112 9.22 -28.10 0.15
C LYS A 112 9.28 -28.24 1.68
N MET A 113 9.55 -27.16 2.41
CA MET A 113 9.53 -27.16 3.87
C MET A 113 8.13 -27.52 4.41
N LEU A 114 7.08 -26.96 3.81
CA LEU A 114 5.70 -27.29 4.18
C LEU A 114 5.34 -28.75 3.88
N GLU A 115 5.84 -29.32 2.77
CA GLU A 115 5.68 -30.74 2.44
C GLU A 115 6.37 -31.64 3.49
N GLU A 116 7.59 -31.28 3.88
CA GLU A 116 8.35 -31.99 4.93
C GLU A 116 7.65 -31.94 6.29
N ASP A 117 6.91 -30.84 6.57
CA ASP A 117 6.06 -30.67 7.76
C ASP A 117 4.69 -31.35 7.64
N GLY A 118 4.40 -32.03 6.53
CA GLY A 118 3.17 -32.78 6.30
C GLY A 118 2.00 -31.95 5.77
N PHE A 119 2.24 -30.74 5.21
CA PHE A 119 1.22 -29.96 4.54
C PHE A 119 0.99 -30.52 3.13
N GLU A 120 -0.14 -31.19 2.95
CA GLU A 120 -0.55 -31.81 1.69
C GLU A 120 -1.20 -30.81 0.74
N ASP A 121 -1.29 -31.15 -0.57
CA ASP A 121 -1.97 -30.36 -1.61
C ASP A 121 -1.47 -28.92 -1.73
N ASN A 122 -0.18 -28.69 -1.52
CA ASN A 122 0.43 -27.35 -1.48
C ASN A 122 0.95 -26.82 -2.83
N TYR A 123 0.53 -27.41 -3.93
CA TYR A 123 0.95 -27.01 -5.28
C TYR A 123 0.14 -25.83 -5.83
N THR A 124 0.78 -25.05 -6.69
CA THR A 124 0.15 -23.93 -7.37
C THR A 124 -0.74 -24.41 -8.52
N ILE A 125 -1.98 -23.98 -8.54
CA ILE A 125 -2.94 -24.26 -9.62
C ILE A 125 -2.92 -23.10 -10.61
N ILE A 126 -2.68 -23.39 -11.88
CA ILE A 126 -2.78 -22.42 -12.96
C ILE A 126 -4.12 -22.63 -13.65
N THR A 127 -4.95 -21.58 -13.69
CA THR A 127 -6.27 -21.64 -14.32
C THR A 127 -6.17 -21.45 -15.84
N ASP A 128 -7.23 -21.78 -16.55
CA ASP A 128 -7.34 -21.57 -18.02
C ASP A 128 -7.21 -20.09 -18.43
N ARG A 129 -7.44 -19.17 -17.50
CA ARG A 129 -7.25 -17.72 -17.70
C ARG A 129 -5.84 -17.24 -17.39
N HIS A 130 -4.88 -18.13 -17.22
CA HIS A 130 -3.50 -17.84 -16.81
C HIS A 130 -3.38 -17.09 -15.49
N THR A 131 -4.39 -17.17 -14.63
CA THR A 131 -4.26 -16.78 -13.22
C THR A 131 -3.77 -17.98 -12.42
N TYR A 132 -3.09 -17.72 -11.30
CA TYR A 132 -2.67 -18.82 -10.44
C TYR A 132 -3.25 -18.65 -9.04
N THR A 133 -3.50 -19.78 -8.39
CA THR A 133 -3.95 -19.87 -7.01
C THR A 133 -3.01 -20.80 -6.27
N ALA A 134 -2.57 -20.39 -5.09
CA ALA A 134 -1.74 -21.23 -4.22
C ALA A 134 -2.43 -21.41 -2.87
N PRO A 135 -2.27 -22.56 -2.21
CA PRO A 135 -2.91 -22.86 -0.93
C PRO A 135 -2.19 -22.22 0.27
N PHE A 136 -1.03 -21.59 0.06
CA PHE A 136 -0.30 -20.87 1.09
C PHE A 136 0.20 -19.52 0.60
N VAL A 137 0.48 -18.63 1.53
CA VAL A 137 1.05 -17.31 1.28
C VAL A 137 2.46 -17.28 1.87
N ASN A 138 3.44 -16.95 1.03
CA ASN A 138 4.79 -16.69 1.47
C ASN A 138 4.91 -15.25 1.98
N ALA A 139 4.48 -15.00 3.22
CA ALA A 139 4.44 -13.68 3.83
C ALA A 139 5.60 -13.46 4.81
N GLU A 140 6.09 -12.23 4.88
CA GLU A 140 7.05 -11.85 5.93
C GLU A 140 6.40 -11.83 7.33
N GLU A 141 7.22 -11.93 8.38
CA GLU A 141 6.77 -11.80 9.77
C GLU A 141 6.27 -10.38 10.06
N THR A 142 7.01 -9.38 9.58
CA THR A 142 6.69 -7.97 9.82
C THR A 142 5.40 -7.57 9.12
N GLU A 143 4.52 -6.92 9.88
CA GLU A 143 3.26 -6.39 9.36
C GLU A 143 2.88 -5.10 10.05
N TYR A 144 2.38 -4.15 9.25
CA TYR A 144 1.80 -2.91 9.75
C TYR A 144 0.50 -2.63 9.00
N LEU A 145 -0.54 -2.33 9.78
CA LEU A 145 -1.82 -1.88 9.25
C LEU A 145 -2.32 -0.75 10.14
N VAL A 146 -2.36 0.45 9.56
CA VAL A 146 -2.90 1.64 10.21
C VAL A 146 -4.08 2.13 9.40
N ILE A 147 -5.24 2.25 10.00
CA ILE A 147 -6.50 2.62 9.35
C ILE A 147 -7.05 3.90 9.96
N GLU A 148 -7.54 4.80 9.12
CA GLU A 148 -8.28 5.97 9.57
C GLU A 148 -9.59 5.54 10.27
N ASP A 149 -9.78 6.00 11.52
CA ASP A 149 -10.97 5.65 12.32
C ASP A 149 -12.20 6.47 11.90
N GLN A 150 -12.59 6.34 10.63
CA GLN A 150 -13.75 7.01 10.04
C GLN A 150 -14.81 5.99 9.60
N TYR A 151 -15.58 5.48 10.58
CA TYR A 151 -16.61 4.47 10.35
C TYR A 151 -18.00 5.02 10.65
N THR A 152 -18.92 4.93 9.68
CA THR A 152 -20.25 5.53 9.74
C THR A 152 -21.29 4.72 10.53
N ASN A 153 -21.04 3.42 10.72
CA ASN A 153 -21.99 2.51 11.38
C ASN A 153 -21.30 1.42 12.22
N GLY A 154 -20.18 1.79 12.84
CA GLY A 154 -19.34 0.88 13.61
C GLY A 154 -18.37 0.07 12.75
N ARG A 155 -17.37 -0.51 13.38
CA ARG A 155 -16.29 -1.28 12.77
C ARG A 155 -16.02 -2.58 13.53
N PRO A 156 -15.44 -3.58 12.87
CA PRO A 156 -14.94 -4.76 13.58
C PRO A 156 -13.78 -4.38 14.52
N PRO A 157 -13.58 -5.10 15.64
CA PRO A 157 -12.54 -4.81 16.62
C PRO A 157 -11.16 -5.33 16.15
N LEU A 158 -10.67 -4.82 15.00
CA LEU A 158 -9.42 -5.28 14.39
C LEU A 158 -8.18 -4.93 15.22
N GLU A 159 -8.30 -3.95 16.13
CA GLU A 159 -7.25 -3.62 17.11
C GLU A 159 -6.87 -4.82 18.01
N GLN A 160 -7.77 -5.75 18.20
CA GLN A 160 -7.48 -7.02 18.91
C GLN A 160 -6.52 -7.92 18.12
N GLY A 161 -6.44 -7.73 16.80
CA GLY A 161 -5.48 -8.39 15.91
C GLY A 161 -4.25 -7.55 15.57
N GLY A 162 -4.02 -6.43 16.29
CA GLY A 162 -2.84 -5.58 16.09
C GLY A 162 -2.99 -4.46 15.08
N VAL A 163 -4.19 -4.25 14.52
CA VAL A 163 -4.47 -3.11 13.64
C VAL A 163 -4.50 -1.82 14.46
N LEU A 164 -3.83 -0.79 13.96
CA LEU A 164 -3.84 0.53 14.57
C LEU A 164 -4.91 1.41 13.92
N TYR A 165 -5.74 2.05 14.74
CA TYR A 165 -6.67 3.07 14.29
C TYR A 165 -6.15 4.45 14.67
N ALA A 166 -6.24 5.40 13.76
CA ALA A 166 -5.76 6.76 13.95
C ALA A 166 -6.60 7.77 13.16
N ASP A 167 -6.34 9.05 13.32
CA ASP A 167 -6.87 10.06 12.43
C ASP A 167 -6.16 10.03 11.07
N ARG A 168 -6.75 10.69 10.06
CA ARG A 168 -6.22 10.75 8.69
C ARG A 168 -4.81 11.34 8.63
N GLU A 169 -4.54 12.37 9.42
CA GLU A 169 -3.22 13.00 9.46
C GLU A 169 -2.15 12.03 9.96
N THR A 170 -2.47 11.24 10.96
CA THR A 170 -1.57 10.21 11.49
C THR A 170 -1.32 9.09 10.47
N VAL A 171 -2.35 8.64 9.74
CA VAL A 171 -2.19 7.65 8.66
C VAL A 171 -1.26 8.20 7.57
N ASP A 172 -1.43 9.47 7.16
CA ASP A 172 -0.55 10.15 6.21
C ASP A 172 0.90 10.22 6.70
N LYS A 173 1.11 10.55 7.98
CA LYS A 173 2.44 10.57 8.60
C LYS A 173 3.10 9.20 8.59
N VAL A 174 2.35 8.13 8.87
CA VAL A 174 2.89 6.75 8.80
C VAL A 174 3.28 6.41 7.37
N GLU A 175 2.47 6.75 6.40
CA GLU A 175 2.79 6.54 4.99
C GLU A 175 4.06 7.31 4.59
N LYS A 176 4.16 8.60 4.94
CA LYS A 176 5.36 9.42 4.67
C LYS A 176 6.61 8.85 5.32
N MET A 177 6.52 8.44 6.59
CA MET A 177 7.63 7.78 7.28
C MET A 177 8.14 6.58 6.48
N LYS A 178 7.25 5.72 6.01
CA LYS A 178 7.60 4.52 5.22
C LYS A 178 8.17 4.89 3.85
N VAL A 179 7.44 5.72 3.10
CA VAL A 179 7.68 5.97 1.67
C VAL A 179 8.84 6.94 1.43
N CYS A 180 9.00 7.95 2.31
CA CYS A 180 9.98 9.01 2.10
C CYS A 180 11.27 8.83 2.89
N THR A 181 11.28 7.94 3.91
CA THR A 181 12.45 7.82 4.81
C THR A 181 12.83 6.38 5.15
N CYS A 182 11.96 5.61 5.81
CA CYS A 182 12.40 4.41 6.54
C CYS A 182 12.46 3.11 5.71
N LEU A 183 11.77 3.01 4.58
CA LEU A 183 11.76 1.79 3.75
C LEU A 183 12.09 2.08 2.29
N ASN A 184 11.23 2.83 1.60
CA ASN A 184 11.30 2.91 0.14
C ASN A 184 12.59 3.57 -0.39
N PRO A 185 13.16 4.62 0.23
CA PRO A 185 14.44 5.18 -0.20
C PRO A 185 15.58 4.17 -0.09
N LEU A 186 15.67 3.48 1.04
CA LEU A 186 16.72 2.49 1.30
C LEU A 186 16.66 1.35 0.29
N HIS A 187 15.46 0.81 0.10
CA HIS A 187 15.20 -0.25 -0.86
C HIS A 187 15.52 0.18 -2.30
N THR A 188 15.19 1.42 -2.68
CA THR A 188 15.47 1.96 -4.01
C THR A 188 16.97 2.16 -4.25
N ALA A 189 17.68 2.80 -3.31
CA ALA A 189 19.11 3.01 -3.44
C ALA A 189 19.84 1.67 -3.56
N MET A 190 19.56 0.74 -2.65
CA MET A 190 20.13 -0.60 -2.68
C MET A 190 19.91 -1.30 -4.01
N SER A 191 18.67 -1.31 -4.51
CA SER A 191 18.32 -1.95 -5.77
C SER A 191 19.03 -1.35 -7.00
N ILE A 192 19.27 -0.04 -7.02
CA ILE A 192 20.00 0.61 -8.12
C ILE A 192 21.44 0.11 -8.16
N TYR A 193 22.13 0.16 -7.03
CA TYR A 193 23.50 -0.33 -6.93
C TYR A 193 23.61 -1.83 -7.10
N GLY A 194 22.64 -2.59 -6.57
CA GLY A 194 22.56 -4.02 -6.77
C GLY A 194 22.43 -4.42 -8.24
N CYS A 195 21.62 -3.70 -9.03
CA CYS A 195 21.57 -3.90 -10.48
C CYS A 195 22.91 -3.64 -11.17
N LEU A 196 23.65 -2.61 -10.73
CA LEU A 196 24.97 -2.28 -11.29
C LEU A 196 26.06 -3.32 -10.93
N LEU A 197 25.85 -4.02 -9.81
CA LEU A 197 26.76 -5.07 -9.31
C LEU A 197 26.28 -6.49 -9.64
N ASP A 198 25.29 -6.62 -10.53
CA ASP A 198 24.72 -7.90 -11.00
C ASP A 198 24.08 -8.76 -9.90
N TYR A 199 23.63 -8.16 -8.80
CA TYR A 199 22.84 -8.87 -7.81
C TYR A 199 21.44 -9.20 -8.34
N THR A 200 20.90 -10.33 -7.91
CA THR A 200 19.57 -10.82 -8.30
C THR A 200 18.60 -10.92 -7.12
N LEU A 201 19.08 -10.77 -5.90
CA LEU A 201 18.29 -10.85 -4.65
C LEU A 201 18.71 -9.74 -3.69
N ILE A 202 17.75 -9.03 -3.15
CA ILE A 202 17.95 -8.01 -2.09
C ILE A 202 18.63 -8.61 -0.85
N SER A 203 18.26 -9.83 -0.47
CA SER A 203 18.90 -10.51 0.67
C SER A 203 20.36 -10.88 0.44
N ALA A 204 20.80 -10.95 -0.82
CA ALA A 204 22.22 -11.13 -1.16
C ALA A 204 22.98 -9.78 -1.08
N GLU A 205 22.35 -8.68 -1.51
CA GLU A 205 22.90 -7.33 -1.37
C GLU A 205 23.14 -6.96 0.11
N MET A 206 22.26 -7.41 1.01
CA MET A 206 22.42 -7.18 2.45
C MET A 206 23.62 -7.89 3.09
N LYS A 207 24.27 -8.81 2.36
CA LYS A 207 25.51 -9.46 2.80
C LYS A 207 26.76 -8.73 2.27
N ASP A 208 26.60 -7.80 1.35
CA ASP A 208 27.64 -6.93 0.86
C ASP A 208 27.82 -5.78 1.88
N GLU A 209 29.03 -5.65 2.43
CA GLU A 209 29.34 -4.69 3.49
C GLU A 209 29.18 -3.25 3.02
N ASP A 210 29.52 -2.94 1.75
CA ASP A 210 29.42 -1.60 1.19
C ASP A 210 27.97 -1.21 0.96
N LEU A 211 27.14 -2.10 0.40
CA LEU A 211 25.70 -1.84 0.17
C LEU A 211 24.94 -1.75 1.50
N CYS A 212 25.19 -2.67 2.41
CA CYS A 212 24.59 -2.63 3.75
C CYS A 212 25.01 -1.36 4.51
N GLY A 213 26.30 -0.98 4.43
CA GLY A 213 26.82 0.24 5.02
C GLY A 213 26.20 1.50 4.44
N LEU A 214 26.02 1.55 3.12
CA LEU A 214 25.38 2.66 2.41
C LEU A 214 23.95 2.90 2.93
N ILE A 215 23.09 1.88 2.88
CA ILE A 215 21.69 2.04 3.28
C ILE A 215 21.51 2.27 4.77
N THR A 216 22.39 1.72 5.60
CA THR A 216 22.41 1.97 7.04
C THR A 216 22.73 3.44 7.32
N LYS A 217 23.72 4.00 6.63
CA LYS A 217 24.06 5.42 6.72
C LYS A 217 22.93 6.31 6.20
N MET A 218 22.38 6.00 5.03
CA MET A 218 21.23 6.73 4.49
C MET A 218 20.07 6.75 5.46
N GLY A 219 19.74 5.61 6.08
CA GLY A 219 18.63 5.49 7.00
C GLY A 219 18.86 6.23 8.31
N TYR A 220 19.88 5.86 9.06
CA TYR A 220 20.06 6.36 10.42
C TYR A 220 20.69 7.75 10.49
N ILE A 221 21.58 8.10 9.58
CA ILE A 221 22.32 9.37 9.62
C ILE A 221 21.65 10.44 8.78
N GLU A 222 21.19 10.09 7.57
CA GLU A 222 20.66 11.07 6.63
C GLU A 222 19.14 11.23 6.71
N ALA A 223 18.37 10.15 6.84
CA ALA A 223 16.90 10.20 6.81
C ALA A 223 16.28 10.42 8.19
N MET A 224 16.79 9.77 9.25
CA MET A 224 16.21 9.86 10.59
C MET A 224 16.17 11.29 11.19
N PRO A 225 17.14 12.21 10.97
CA PRO A 225 17.04 13.57 11.48
C PRO A 225 15.84 14.36 10.94
N VAL A 226 15.30 13.98 9.79
CA VAL A 226 14.17 14.66 9.12
C VAL A 226 12.93 13.78 9.02
N VAL A 227 12.93 12.59 9.62
CA VAL A 227 11.78 11.68 9.58
C VAL A 227 10.53 12.32 10.17
N VAL A 228 9.40 12.06 9.54
CA VAL A 228 8.10 12.38 10.12
C VAL A 228 7.77 11.32 11.17
N ASP A 229 7.63 11.73 12.44
CA ASP A 229 7.18 10.84 13.51
C ASP A 229 5.66 10.82 13.57
N PRO A 230 5.02 9.67 13.28
CA PRO A 230 3.56 9.55 13.34
C PRO A 230 3.02 9.35 14.76
N GLY A 231 3.88 9.12 15.76
CA GLY A 231 3.50 8.89 17.15
C GLY A 231 2.93 7.49 17.46
N VAL A 232 2.28 6.84 16.49
CA VAL A 232 1.68 5.49 16.66
C VAL A 232 2.64 4.34 16.30
N LEU A 233 3.64 4.63 15.51
CA LEU A 233 4.76 3.74 15.17
C LEU A 233 6.07 4.52 15.35
N LYS A 234 7.03 3.91 16.03
CA LYS A 234 8.33 4.55 16.23
C LYS A 234 9.21 4.37 14.98
N PRO A 235 9.67 5.47 14.35
CA PRO A 235 10.51 5.38 13.15
C PRO A 235 11.78 4.56 13.36
N ALA A 236 12.41 4.64 14.54
CA ALA A 236 13.60 3.86 14.87
C ALA A 236 13.35 2.34 14.91
N ASP A 237 12.22 1.91 15.45
CA ASP A 237 11.84 0.49 15.49
C ASP A 237 11.48 0.01 14.06
N PHE A 238 10.80 0.86 13.28
CA PHE A 238 10.42 0.55 11.91
C PHE A 238 11.65 0.35 11.01
N ILE A 239 12.59 1.31 11.02
CA ILE A 239 13.82 1.20 10.22
C ILE A 239 14.70 0.03 10.69
N GLY A 240 14.74 -0.23 12.00
CA GLY A 240 15.42 -1.39 12.57
C GLY A 240 14.84 -2.71 12.04
N ALA A 241 13.52 -2.83 11.95
CA ALA A 241 12.87 -4.00 11.33
C ALA A 241 13.20 -4.12 9.83
N VAL A 242 13.23 -2.99 9.11
CA VAL A 242 13.61 -2.96 7.68
C VAL A 242 15.01 -3.51 7.47
N LEU A 243 16.00 -2.97 8.17
CA LEU A 243 17.41 -3.29 7.96
C LEU A 243 17.81 -4.66 8.52
N ASN A 244 17.21 -5.10 9.64
CA ASN A 244 17.67 -6.30 10.35
C ASN A 244 16.78 -7.53 10.11
N LYS A 245 15.52 -7.35 9.66
CA LYS A 245 14.60 -8.47 9.47
C LYS A 245 14.11 -8.59 8.02
N ARG A 246 13.68 -7.50 7.41
CA ARG A 246 12.97 -7.52 6.14
C ARG A 246 13.90 -7.67 4.95
N LEU A 247 14.85 -6.75 4.77
CA LEU A 247 15.79 -6.77 3.64
C LEU A 247 16.72 -8.00 3.64
N PRO A 248 17.26 -8.46 4.79
CA PRO A 248 18.11 -9.65 4.80
C PRO A 248 17.37 -10.99 4.69
N ASN A 249 16.03 -11.00 4.68
CA ASN A 249 15.25 -12.24 4.70
C ASN A 249 15.41 -13.07 3.40
N PRO A 250 16.04 -14.25 3.44
CA PRO A 250 16.30 -15.06 2.24
C PRO A 250 15.04 -15.74 1.68
N PHE A 251 13.94 -15.80 2.46
CA PHE A 251 12.65 -16.35 2.02
C PHE A 251 11.76 -15.31 1.34
N MET A 252 12.24 -14.06 1.22
CA MET A 252 11.59 -12.99 0.47
C MET A 252 12.35 -12.81 -0.84
N PRO A 253 11.99 -13.53 -1.93
CA PRO A 253 12.73 -13.50 -3.19
C PRO A 253 12.44 -12.20 -3.95
N ASP A 254 12.88 -11.08 -3.40
CA ASP A 254 12.73 -9.77 -4.03
C ASP A 254 13.96 -9.44 -4.88
N ALA A 255 13.70 -9.05 -6.13
CA ALA A 255 14.74 -8.80 -7.11
C ALA A 255 15.00 -7.28 -7.24
N PRO A 256 16.28 -6.83 -7.19
CA PRO A 256 16.62 -5.43 -7.38
C PRO A 256 16.09 -4.85 -8.70
N GLN A 257 16.09 -5.64 -9.78
CA GLN A 257 15.59 -5.24 -11.10
C GLN A 257 14.12 -4.82 -11.04
N ARG A 258 13.28 -5.52 -10.26
CA ARG A 258 11.88 -5.19 -10.05
C ARG A 258 11.72 -3.87 -9.30
N ILE A 259 12.54 -3.64 -8.29
CA ILE A 259 12.48 -2.43 -7.47
C ILE A 259 13.03 -1.22 -8.22
N ALA A 260 14.07 -1.39 -9.01
CA ALA A 260 14.68 -0.33 -9.81
C ALA A 260 13.84 0.09 -11.04
N THR A 261 12.78 -0.66 -11.40
CA THR A 261 11.86 -0.26 -12.46
C THR A 261 11.25 1.12 -12.17
N ASP A 262 11.15 1.97 -13.19
CA ASP A 262 10.59 3.33 -13.09
C ASP A 262 11.27 4.22 -12.04
N THR A 263 12.57 4.06 -11.84
CA THR A 263 13.36 4.81 -10.85
C THR A 263 13.17 6.33 -10.99
N SER A 264 13.20 6.88 -12.20
CA SER A 264 13.05 8.31 -12.44
C SER A 264 11.75 8.91 -11.88
N GLN A 265 10.66 8.14 -11.89
CA GLN A 265 9.38 8.55 -11.30
C GLN A 265 9.37 8.48 -9.77
N LYS A 266 10.20 7.62 -9.20
CA LYS A 266 10.28 7.37 -7.76
C LYS A 266 11.19 8.34 -7.01
N LEU A 267 12.21 8.90 -7.67
CA LEU A 267 13.25 9.72 -7.03
C LEU A 267 12.68 10.95 -6.32
N SER A 268 11.72 11.63 -6.92
CA SER A 268 11.13 12.86 -6.37
C SER A 268 10.44 12.63 -5.02
N ILE A 269 9.79 11.48 -4.83
CA ILE A 269 9.10 11.13 -3.59
C ILE A 269 10.07 10.47 -2.61
N ARG A 270 10.87 9.51 -3.07
CA ARG A 270 11.69 8.68 -2.19
C ARG A 270 12.94 9.39 -1.64
N PHE A 271 13.50 10.35 -2.40
CA PHE A 271 14.66 11.13 -1.96
C PHE A 271 14.34 12.62 -1.88
N GLY A 272 13.52 13.14 -2.80
CA GLY A 272 13.23 14.55 -2.88
C GLY A 272 12.59 15.13 -1.62
N GLU A 273 11.74 14.39 -0.93
CA GLU A 273 11.12 14.85 0.32
C GLU A 273 12.17 15.01 1.44
N THR A 274 13.08 14.06 1.61
CA THR A 274 14.19 14.18 2.56
C THR A 274 15.06 15.41 2.23
N ILE A 275 15.37 15.64 0.95
CA ILE A 275 16.16 16.81 0.52
C ILE A 275 15.43 18.11 0.82
N LYS A 276 14.11 18.18 0.59
CA LYS A 276 13.30 19.37 0.90
C LYS A 276 13.25 19.65 2.40
N GLU A 277 13.14 18.61 3.22
CA GLU A 277 13.15 18.76 4.66
C GLU A 277 14.47 19.34 5.18
N TYR A 278 15.62 18.92 4.63
CA TYR A 278 16.90 19.53 4.92
C TYR A 278 16.98 20.98 4.44
N ALA A 279 16.47 21.28 3.25
CA ALA A 279 16.45 22.64 2.74
C ALA A 279 15.57 23.59 3.59
N ALA A 280 14.52 23.06 4.22
CA ALA A 280 13.64 23.80 5.11
C ALA A 280 14.20 23.97 6.55
N ARG A 281 15.23 23.20 6.92
CA ARG A 281 15.85 23.18 8.26
C ARG A 281 17.33 23.52 8.18
N PRO A 282 17.68 24.81 8.02
CA PRO A 282 19.08 25.23 7.82
C PRO A 282 20.00 24.93 9.00
N GLU A 283 19.44 24.62 10.19
CA GLU A 283 20.18 24.14 11.36
C GLU A 283 20.73 22.73 11.19
N LEU A 284 20.18 21.94 10.29
CA LEU A 284 20.68 20.61 9.94
C LEU A 284 21.79 20.76 8.89
N GLN A 285 22.93 20.13 9.15
CA GLN A 285 24.06 20.22 8.22
C GLN A 285 23.84 19.31 7.00
N VAL A 286 23.53 19.93 5.85
CA VAL A 286 23.42 19.24 4.54
C VAL A 286 24.76 18.61 4.10
N SER A 287 25.89 18.99 4.72
CA SER A 287 27.21 18.41 4.43
C SER A 287 27.31 16.91 4.67
N ASP A 288 26.39 16.34 5.45
CA ASP A 288 26.33 14.92 5.73
C ASP A 288 25.44 14.14 4.73
N LEU A 289 24.67 14.87 3.90
CA LEU A 289 24.01 14.31 2.73
C LEU A 289 25.05 14.16 1.59
N LYS A 290 25.80 13.12 1.62
CA LYS A 290 26.75 12.76 0.56
C LYS A 290 26.15 11.65 -0.30
#